data_3354e078484d69ea81dfe94e29d7201d
#
_entry.id   3354e078484d69ea81dfe94e29d7201d
#
_cell.length_a   1.000
_cell.length_b   1.000
_cell.length_c   1.000
_cell.angle_alpha   90.00
_cell.angle_beta   90.00
_cell.angle_gamma   90.00
#
_symmetry.space_group_name_H-M   'P 1'
#
loop_
_entity.id
_entity.type
_entity.pdbx_description
1 polymer ?
#
loop_
_entity_poly.entity_id
_entity_poly.type
_entity_poly.pdbx_seq_one_letter_code
_entity_poly.pdbx_strand_id
1 'polypeptide(L)'
;MNSKKGACEMREKSQVEDIDRSIYDIRDEEKDAYRMKEGLTPQIVEQLSKEKGDPAWMQQFRLESLQIYNEMPVPDWGPSIEGLDMDHIATYVRPHSKMQASWKDVPEDIKETFERLGIPQAERKSLAGVGAQYDSELVYHNVKDEVAAQGVVYTDMESALKGEYADMVHKYFMKLVTPHDHKFAALHGAVWSGGSFVYVPKGVHVSIPLQSYFRLNAKGAGQFEHTPVSYTHLRAHETKANL
;
A
#
# COMPACT_ATOMS: atom_id res chain seq x y z
N MET A 1 39.81 -29.37 -33.82
CA MET A 1 38.82 -28.33 -34.15
C MET A 1 37.42 -28.92 -33.93
N ASN A 2 36.85 -28.77 -32.74
CA ASN A 2 35.50 -29.19 -32.48
C ASN A 2 34.74 -28.00 -31.91
N SER A 3 33.90 -27.41 -32.74
CA SER A 3 32.97 -26.34 -32.44
C SER A 3 31.80 -26.93 -31.66
N LYS A 4 31.73 -26.67 -30.35
CA LYS A 4 30.51 -26.88 -29.58
C LYS A 4 29.60 -25.67 -29.82
N LYS A 5 28.60 -25.83 -30.69
CA LYS A 5 27.44 -24.95 -30.77
C LYS A 5 26.67 -25.08 -29.45
N GLY A 6 26.60 -23.99 -28.68
CA GLY A 6 25.75 -23.89 -27.52
C GLY A 6 24.28 -23.98 -27.94
N ALA A 7 23.58 -24.99 -27.46
CA ALA A 7 22.12 -25.04 -27.50
C ALA A 7 21.59 -23.95 -26.59
N CYS A 8 20.90 -22.99 -27.17
CA CYS A 8 20.05 -22.05 -26.44
C CYS A 8 18.86 -22.87 -25.91
N GLU A 9 18.89 -23.21 -24.62
CA GLU A 9 17.71 -23.77 -23.96
C GLU A 9 16.60 -22.71 -24.03
N MET A 10 15.60 -22.99 -24.84
CA MET A 10 14.34 -22.25 -24.77
C MET A 10 13.74 -22.49 -23.39
N ARG A 11 13.76 -21.48 -22.52
CA ARG A 11 12.99 -21.49 -21.28
C ARG A 11 11.53 -21.78 -21.64
N GLU A 12 10.95 -22.82 -21.08
CA GLU A 12 9.51 -23.04 -21.13
C GLU A 12 8.82 -21.78 -20.58
N LYS A 13 7.95 -21.17 -21.38
CA LYS A 13 7.15 -20.04 -20.94
C LYS A 13 6.29 -20.46 -19.76
N SER A 14 6.32 -19.70 -18.67
CA SER A 14 5.41 -19.94 -17.56
C SER A 14 3.96 -19.64 -18.00
N GLN A 15 2.98 -20.36 -17.44
CA GLN A 15 1.55 -20.09 -17.73
C GLN A 15 1.15 -18.63 -17.45
N VAL A 16 1.89 -17.94 -16.61
CA VAL A 16 1.67 -16.53 -16.27
C VAL A 16 1.99 -15.58 -17.43
N GLU A 17 2.87 -15.99 -18.38
CA GLU A 17 3.22 -15.19 -19.55
C GLU A 17 2.10 -15.16 -20.62
N ASP A 18 1.15 -16.09 -20.55
CA ASP A 18 0.04 -16.21 -21.49
C ASP A 18 -1.27 -15.52 -20.99
N ILE A 19 -1.24 -14.90 -19.79
CA ILE A 19 -2.40 -14.17 -19.25
C ILE A 19 -2.54 -12.84 -20.01
N ASP A 20 -3.70 -12.62 -20.62
CA ASP A 20 -4.04 -11.32 -21.20
C ASP A 20 -4.13 -10.25 -20.10
N ARG A 21 -3.18 -9.35 -20.07
CA ARG A 21 -3.07 -8.27 -19.09
C ARG A 21 -3.68 -6.95 -19.57
N SER A 22 -4.21 -6.91 -20.79
CA SER A 22 -4.69 -5.65 -21.39
C SER A 22 -5.76 -4.96 -20.56
N ILE A 23 -6.60 -5.72 -19.85
CA ILE A 23 -7.61 -5.18 -18.93
C ILE A 23 -7.00 -4.54 -17.67
N TYR A 24 -5.78 -4.94 -17.28
CA TYR A 24 -5.07 -4.41 -16.10
C TYR A 24 -4.12 -3.27 -16.46
N ASP A 25 -3.67 -3.21 -17.71
CA ASP A 25 -2.72 -2.20 -18.20
C ASP A 25 -3.41 -0.89 -18.67
N ILE A 26 -4.73 -0.79 -18.42
CA ILE A 26 -5.51 0.41 -18.69
C ILE A 26 -5.02 1.54 -17.79
N ARG A 27 -4.82 2.73 -18.37
CA ARG A 27 -4.52 3.97 -17.66
C ARG A 27 -5.59 4.99 -17.94
N ASP A 28 -6.04 5.64 -16.88
CA ASP A 28 -6.91 6.79 -17.02
C ASP A 28 -6.09 8.07 -17.27
N GLU A 29 -6.76 9.11 -17.73
CA GLU A 29 -6.16 10.43 -17.82
C GLU A 29 -5.67 10.89 -16.43
N GLU A 30 -4.41 11.36 -16.35
CA GLU A 30 -3.85 11.84 -15.08
C GLU A 30 -4.53 13.15 -14.69
N LYS A 31 -5.24 13.14 -13.55
CA LYS A 31 -5.96 14.27 -12.96
C LYS A 31 -5.51 14.46 -11.51
N ASP A 32 -4.20 14.60 -11.31
CA ASP A 32 -3.65 14.73 -9.98
C ASP A 32 -4.02 16.09 -9.38
N ALA A 33 -4.51 16.11 -8.13
CA ALA A 33 -4.66 17.34 -7.36
C ALA A 33 -3.31 17.87 -6.89
N TYR A 34 -2.37 16.96 -6.67
CA TYR A 34 -1.01 17.29 -6.27
C TYR A 34 -0.06 16.14 -6.65
N ARG A 35 1.12 16.50 -7.15
CA ARG A 35 2.22 15.56 -7.42
C ARG A 35 3.48 16.09 -6.78
N MET A 36 4.10 15.30 -5.95
CA MET A 36 5.38 15.63 -5.33
C MET A 36 6.48 15.62 -6.37
N LYS A 37 7.49 16.46 -6.18
CA LYS A 37 8.71 16.43 -6.98
C LYS A 37 9.33 15.03 -6.91
N GLU A 38 9.85 14.57 -8.03
CA GLU A 38 10.59 13.32 -8.14
C GLU A 38 11.85 13.32 -7.27
N GLY A 39 12.28 12.14 -6.88
CA GLY A 39 13.48 11.91 -6.09
C GLY A 39 13.21 11.53 -4.65
N LEU A 40 14.30 11.24 -3.93
CA LEU A 40 14.27 10.77 -2.55
C LEU A 40 15.34 11.53 -1.73
N THR A 41 14.97 12.72 -1.24
CA THR A 41 15.83 13.56 -0.43
C THR A 41 15.18 13.88 0.91
N PRO A 42 15.95 14.34 1.94
CA PRO A 42 15.38 14.77 3.21
C PRO A 42 14.27 15.82 3.05
N GLN A 43 14.44 16.79 2.15
CA GLN A 43 13.46 17.83 1.89
C GLN A 43 12.15 17.29 1.31
N ILE A 44 12.22 16.25 0.44
CA ILE A 44 11.04 15.58 -0.12
C ILE A 44 10.31 14.81 1.00
N VAL A 45 11.03 14.12 1.88
CA VAL A 45 10.45 13.38 3.02
C VAL A 45 9.82 14.34 4.03
N GLU A 46 10.46 15.46 4.35
CA GLU A 46 9.89 16.51 5.20
C GLU A 46 8.61 17.11 4.57
N GLN A 47 8.63 17.37 3.28
CA GLN A 47 7.45 17.88 2.58
C GLN A 47 6.32 16.86 2.57
N LEU A 48 6.59 15.57 2.34
CA LEU A 48 5.60 14.51 2.46
C LEU A 48 4.97 14.50 3.85
N SER A 49 5.79 14.52 4.89
CA SER A 49 5.33 14.55 6.28
C SER A 49 4.42 15.75 6.56
N LYS A 50 4.77 16.92 6.01
CA LYS A 50 3.95 18.14 6.12
C LYS A 50 2.63 18.02 5.37
N GLU A 51 2.64 17.50 4.13
CA GLU A 51 1.42 17.28 3.33
C GLU A 51 0.47 16.28 4.01
N LYS A 52 1.03 15.24 4.64
CA LYS A 52 0.26 14.25 5.39
C LYS A 52 -0.18 14.76 6.77
N GLY A 53 0.40 15.87 7.27
CA GLY A 53 0.14 16.40 8.62
C GLY A 53 0.56 15.41 9.70
N ASP A 54 1.73 14.80 9.56
CA ASP A 54 2.25 13.81 10.48
C ASP A 54 2.52 14.39 11.87
N PRO A 55 2.37 13.61 12.94
CA PRO A 55 2.92 13.98 14.25
C PRO A 55 4.46 13.99 14.23
N ALA A 56 5.07 14.74 15.12
CA ALA A 56 6.53 14.95 15.16
C ALA A 56 7.34 13.63 15.17
N TRP A 57 6.88 12.62 15.91
CA TRP A 57 7.56 11.33 15.97
C TRP A 57 7.54 10.60 14.62
N MET A 58 6.48 10.75 13.81
CA MET A 58 6.39 10.12 12.49
C MET A 58 7.32 10.82 11.50
N GLN A 59 7.40 12.16 11.54
CA GLN A 59 8.38 12.90 10.74
C GLN A 59 9.81 12.46 11.05
N GLN A 60 10.15 12.34 12.33
CA GLN A 60 11.45 11.86 12.76
C GLN A 60 11.72 10.43 12.27
N PHE A 61 10.73 9.54 12.42
CA PHE A 61 10.81 8.15 11.94
C PHE A 61 11.05 8.06 10.43
N ARG A 62 10.41 8.91 9.64
CA ARG A 62 10.61 8.97 8.18
C ARG A 62 12.05 9.37 7.83
N LEU A 63 12.58 10.39 8.48
CA LEU A 63 13.95 10.87 8.24
C LEU A 63 15.00 9.84 8.66
N GLU A 64 14.81 9.17 9.81
CA GLU A 64 15.66 8.07 10.23
C GLU A 64 15.60 6.90 9.24
N SER A 65 14.42 6.55 8.75
CA SER A 65 14.24 5.52 7.73
C SER A 65 14.94 5.88 6.41
N LEU A 66 14.92 7.16 6.02
CA LEU A 66 15.67 7.63 4.85
C LEU A 66 17.17 7.49 5.04
N GLN A 67 17.68 7.82 6.24
CA GLN A 67 19.09 7.63 6.55
C GLN A 67 19.49 6.16 6.42
N ILE A 68 18.72 5.25 7.04
CA ILE A 68 18.93 3.80 6.93
C ILE A 68 18.91 3.35 5.46
N TYR A 69 17.95 3.83 4.67
CA TYR A 69 17.87 3.53 3.23
C TYR A 69 19.17 3.91 2.50
N ASN A 70 19.73 5.08 2.78
CA ASN A 70 20.96 5.55 2.13
C ASN A 70 22.19 4.72 2.51
N GLU A 71 22.23 4.21 3.74
CA GLU A 71 23.34 3.42 4.27
C GLU A 71 23.26 1.93 3.89
N MET A 72 22.06 1.39 3.66
CA MET A 72 21.86 -0.03 3.37
C MET A 72 22.19 -0.39 1.92
N PRO A 73 22.84 -1.54 1.70
CA PRO A 73 23.03 -2.08 0.35
C PRO A 73 21.70 -2.53 -0.23
N VAL A 74 21.65 -2.61 -1.56
CA VAL A 74 20.54 -3.29 -2.25
C VAL A 74 20.62 -4.78 -1.94
N PRO A 75 19.50 -5.44 -1.57
CA PRO A 75 19.49 -6.87 -1.33
C PRO A 75 19.79 -7.66 -2.62
N ASP A 76 20.55 -8.72 -2.49
CA ASP A 76 21.04 -9.60 -3.59
C ASP A 76 20.19 -10.86 -3.79
N TRP A 77 19.23 -11.12 -2.89
CA TRP A 77 18.38 -12.32 -2.88
C TRP A 77 17.09 -12.19 -3.70
N GLY A 78 16.79 -11.00 -4.24
CA GLY A 78 15.57 -10.72 -5.01
C GLY A 78 15.79 -10.72 -6.53
N PRO A 79 14.75 -10.43 -7.32
CA PRO A 79 14.92 -10.19 -8.74
C PRO A 79 15.78 -8.95 -8.99
N SER A 80 16.41 -8.88 -10.18
CA SER A 80 17.17 -7.69 -10.57
C SER A 80 16.29 -6.44 -10.54
N ILE A 81 16.82 -5.39 -9.93
CA ILE A 81 16.23 -4.05 -9.93
C ILE A 81 17.04 -3.08 -10.81
N GLU A 82 17.84 -3.63 -11.73
CA GLU A 82 18.57 -2.84 -12.72
C GLU A 82 17.57 -1.95 -13.49
N GLY A 83 17.87 -0.65 -13.57
CA GLY A 83 16.98 0.33 -14.17
C GLY A 83 15.95 0.97 -13.21
N LEU A 84 15.88 0.54 -11.93
CA LEU A 84 15.12 1.28 -10.92
C LEU A 84 15.90 2.54 -10.53
N ASP A 85 15.35 3.68 -10.85
CA ASP A 85 15.94 4.99 -10.56
C ASP A 85 14.98 5.81 -9.68
N MET A 86 15.28 5.86 -8.38
CA MET A 86 14.47 6.58 -7.40
C MET A 86 14.53 8.11 -7.56
N ASP A 87 15.52 8.64 -8.27
CA ASP A 87 15.62 10.07 -8.52
C ASP A 87 14.58 10.56 -9.54
N HIS A 88 14.00 9.64 -10.33
CA HIS A 88 12.96 9.91 -11.33
C HIS A 88 11.59 9.31 -10.97
N ILE A 89 11.35 9.03 -9.69
CA ILE A 89 10.07 8.52 -9.19
C ILE A 89 9.47 9.55 -8.24
N ALA A 90 8.20 9.93 -8.48
CA ALA A 90 7.40 10.67 -7.52
C ALA A 90 6.90 9.72 -6.43
N THR A 91 7.28 9.97 -5.19
CA THR A 91 6.93 9.10 -4.04
C THR A 91 5.55 9.35 -3.49
N TYR A 92 4.89 10.44 -3.93
CA TYR A 92 3.53 10.76 -3.51
C TYR A 92 2.77 11.49 -4.60
N VAL A 93 1.57 10.97 -4.90
CA VAL A 93 0.61 11.58 -5.84
C VAL A 93 -0.77 11.54 -5.20
N ARG A 94 -1.37 12.73 -5.00
CA ARG A 94 -2.72 12.85 -4.48
C ARG A 94 -3.71 12.99 -5.63
N PRO A 95 -4.69 12.07 -5.74
CA PRO A 95 -5.73 12.17 -6.76
C PRO A 95 -6.65 13.38 -6.50
N HIS A 96 -7.47 13.71 -7.48
CA HIS A 96 -8.44 14.82 -7.37
C HIS A 96 -9.63 14.53 -6.41
N SER A 97 -9.72 13.30 -5.92
CA SER A 97 -10.74 12.88 -4.95
C SER A 97 -10.21 12.91 -3.53
N LYS A 98 -11.12 13.23 -2.59
CA LYS A 98 -10.92 12.97 -1.16
C LYS A 98 -11.55 11.62 -0.80
N MET A 99 -11.17 11.05 0.34
CA MET A 99 -11.79 9.84 0.88
C MET A 99 -13.30 10.05 1.06
N GLN A 100 -14.07 9.09 0.58
CA GLN A 100 -15.54 9.07 0.66
C GLN A 100 -15.99 7.86 1.48
N ALA A 101 -17.01 8.05 2.32
CA ALA A 101 -17.67 6.97 3.06
C ALA A 101 -18.73 6.25 2.21
N SER A 102 -19.21 6.89 1.16
CA SER A 102 -20.19 6.33 0.22
C SER A 102 -19.58 6.20 -1.17
N TRP A 103 -19.72 5.02 -1.76
CA TRP A 103 -19.29 4.78 -3.14
C TRP A 103 -19.97 5.70 -4.16
N LYS A 104 -21.17 6.18 -3.86
CA LYS A 104 -21.89 7.11 -4.74
C LYS A 104 -21.18 8.44 -4.91
N ASP A 105 -20.42 8.87 -3.88
CA ASP A 105 -19.73 10.14 -3.83
C ASP A 105 -18.31 10.08 -4.41
N VAL A 106 -17.81 8.89 -4.74
CA VAL A 106 -16.54 8.71 -5.45
C VAL A 106 -16.67 9.23 -6.88
N PRO A 107 -15.70 9.97 -7.43
CA PRO A 107 -15.71 10.44 -8.82
C PRO A 107 -15.92 9.31 -9.83
N GLU A 108 -16.66 9.60 -10.91
CA GLU A 108 -17.10 8.58 -11.87
C GLU A 108 -15.94 7.91 -12.58
N ASP A 109 -14.91 8.65 -12.98
CA ASP A 109 -13.70 8.12 -13.61
C ASP A 109 -12.95 7.11 -12.72
N ILE A 110 -12.89 7.37 -11.41
CA ILE A 110 -12.33 6.42 -10.43
C ILE A 110 -13.23 5.19 -10.29
N LYS A 111 -14.56 5.38 -10.22
CA LYS A 111 -15.51 4.26 -10.19
C LYS A 111 -15.38 3.36 -11.40
N GLU A 112 -15.36 3.93 -12.61
CA GLU A 112 -15.21 3.20 -13.86
C GLU A 112 -13.91 2.37 -13.88
N THR A 113 -12.82 2.91 -13.33
CA THR A 113 -11.56 2.18 -13.20
C THR A 113 -11.71 0.94 -12.34
N PHE A 114 -12.25 1.09 -11.14
CA PHE A 114 -12.45 -0.05 -10.24
C PHE A 114 -13.47 -1.06 -10.78
N GLU A 115 -14.50 -0.62 -11.48
CA GLU A 115 -15.48 -1.50 -12.13
C GLU A 115 -14.87 -2.29 -13.29
N ARG A 116 -14.03 -1.66 -14.12
CA ARG A 116 -13.28 -2.35 -15.18
C ARG A 116 -12.30 -3.39 -14.61
N LEU A 117 -11.72 -3.14 -13.44
CA LEU A 117 -10.83 -4.06 -12.75
C LEU A 117 -11.58 -5.21 -12.05
N GLY A 118 -12.90 -5.27 -12.18
CA GLY A 118 -13.71 -6.39 -11.70
C GLY A 118 -14.11 -6.30 -10.24
N ILE A 119 -14.32 -5.09 -9.69
CA ILE A 119 -14.90 -4.90 -8.35
C ILE A 119 -16.42 -4.71 -8.48
N PRO A 120 -17.20 -5.79 -8.63
CA PRO A 120 -18.62 -5.69 -8.87
C PRO A 120 -19.35 -5.14 -7.64
N GLN A 121 -20.46 -4.48 -7.90
CA GLN A 121 -21.31 -3.92 -6.83
C GLN A 121 -21.80 -4.99 -5.83
N ALA A 122 -21.99 -6.24 -6.32
CA ALA A 122 -22.37 -7.38 -5.49
C ALA A 122 -21.27 -7.77 -4.49
N GLU A 123 -19.99 -7.70 -4.90
CA GLU A 123 -18.84 -7.99 -4.04
C GLU A 123 -18.73 -6.96 -2.91
N ARG A 124 -18.86 -5.67 -3.22
CA ARG A 124 -18.88 -4.60 -2.20
C ARG A 124 -19.99 -4.78 -1.17
N LYS A 125 -21.14 -5.30 -1.58
CA LYS A 125 -22.26 -5.57 -0.66
C LYS A 125 -22.06 -6.81 0.21
N SER A 126 -21.31 -7.80 -0.25
CA SER A 126 -21.07 -9.05 0.48
C SER A 126 -19.97 -8.96 1.52
N LEU A 127 -19.00 -8.06 1.35
CA LEU A 127 -17.86 -7.89 2.23
C LEU A 127 -18.22 -7.18 3.55
N ALA A 128 -17.47 -7.46 4.62
CA ALA A 128 -17.60 -6.81 5.92
C ALA A 128 -17.11 -5.35 5.90
N GLY A 129 -16.16 -5.05 5.05
CA GLY A 129 -15.64 -3.72 4.80
C GLY A 129 -14.83 -3.69 3.52
N VAL A 130 -14.80 -2.54 2.87
CA VAL A 130 -14.09 -2.31 1.62
C VAL A 130 -13.32 -1.01 1.69
N GLY A 131 -12.04 -1.07 1.33
CA GLY A 131 -11.19 0.10 1.09
C GLY A 131 -10.78 0.15 -0.38
N ALA A 132 -10.68 1.33 -0.96
CA ALA A 132 -10.13 1.55 -2.29
C ALA A 132 -9.13 2.70 -2.26
N GLN A 133 -7.90 2.39 -2.63
CA GLN A 133 -6.82 3.35 -2.78
C GLN A 133 -6.56 3.59 -4.27
N TYR A 134 -6.43 4.87 -4.62
CA TYR A 134 -6.04 5.32 -5.95
C TYR A 134 -4.80 6.19 -5.82
N ASP A 135 -3.72 5.79 -6.48
CA ASP A 135 -2.38 6.34 -6.29
C ASP A 135 -1.94 6.34 -4.82
N SER A 136 -1.66 7.47 -4.21
CA SER A 136 -1.13 7.53 -2.84
C SER A 136 -2.20 7.73 -1.75
N GLU A 137 -3.49 7.75 -2.10
CA GLU A 137 -4.57 8.06 -1.14
C GLU A 137 -5.73 7.09 -1.18
N LEU A 138 -6.34 6.81 -0.02
CA LEU A 138 -7.65 6.19 0.03
C LEU A 138 -8.72 7.14 -0.55
N VAL A 139 -9.49 6.63 -1.50
CA VAL A 139 -10.60 7.37 -2.14
C VAL A 139 -11.96 6.88 -1.68
N TYR A 140 -12.02 5.67 -1.16
CA TYR A 140 -13.24 5.09 -0.59
C TYR A 140 -12.90 4.18 0.59
N HIS A 141 -13.74 4.25 1.61
CA HIS A 141 -13.64 3.36 2.76
C HIS A 141 -15.03 3.15 3.39
N ASN A 142 -15.36 1.92 3.69
CA ASN A 142 -16.59 1.56 4.37
C ASN A 142 -16.41 0.28 5.19
N VAL A 143 -17.09 0.20 6.34
CA VAL A 143 -17.23 -1.00 7.17
C VAL A 143 -18.70 -1.17 7.52
N LYS A 144 -19.21 -2.39 7.55
CA LYS A 144 -20.61 -2.66 7.92
C LYS A 144 -20.85 -2.36 9.40
N ASP A 145 -21.98 -1.75 9.70
CA ASP A 145 -22.38 -1.38 11.06
C ASP A 145 -22.36 -2.57 12.03
N GLU A 146 -22.79 -3.75 11.57
CA GLU A 146 -22.79 -4.99 12.36
C GLU A 146 -21.38 -5.46 12.76
N VAL A 147 -20.36 -5.13 11.95
CA VAL A 147 -18.96 -5.44 12.23
C VAL A 147 -18.36 -4.37 13.12
N ALA A 148 -18.64 -3.11 12.86
CA ALA A 148 -18.23 -1.98 13.68
C ALA A 148 -18.82 -2.07 15.11
N ALA A 149 -20.08 -2.51 15.25
CA ALA A 149 -20.73 -2.72 16.55
C ALA A 149 -20.06 -3.76 17.44
N GLN A 150 -19.24 -4.66 16.86
CA GLN A 150 -18.41 -5.60 17.61
C GLN A 150 -17.08 -4.99 18.10
N GLY A 151 -16.85 -3.71 17.83
CA GLY A 151 -15.62 -3.00 18.14
C GLY A 151 -14.50 -3.23 17.13
N VAL A 152 -14.80 -3.83 15.97
CA VAL A 152 -13.85 -3.96 14.87
C VAL A 152 -13.62 -2.60 14.25
N VAL A 153 -12.36 -2.23 14.10
CA VAL A 153 -11.96 -1.00 13.43
C VAL A 153 -11.38 -1.35 12.07
N TYR A 154 -11.88 -0.69 11.05
CA TYR A 154 -11.29 -0.67 9.73
C TYR A 154 -11.36 0.76 9.23
N THR A 155 -10.23 1.43 9.15
CA THR A 155 -10.13 2.85 8.76
C THR A 155 -8.88 3.08 7.92
N ASP A 156 -8.70 4.29 7.40
CA ASP A 156 -7.44 4.65 6.76
C ASP A 156 -6.33 4.85 7.80
N MET A 157 -5.09 4.62 7.35
CA MET A 157 -3.93 4.64 8.23
C MET A 157 -3.64 6.05 8.80
N GLU A 158 -3.86 7.10 8.01
CA GLU A 158 -3.64 8.48 8.46
C GLU A 158 -4.63 8.91 9.54
N SER A 159 -5.89 8.51 9.42
CA SER A 159 -6.90 8.73 10.45
C SER A 159 -6.56 7.98 11.74
N ALA A 160 -6.10 6.73 11.64
CA ALA A 160 -5.65 5.98 12.80
C ALA A 160 -4.43 6.62 13.49
N LEU A 161 -3.48 7.13 12.70
CA LEU A 161 -2.26 7.80 13.20
C LEU A 161 -2.55 9.07 14.02
N LYS A 162 -3.61 9.79 13.68
CA LYS A 162 -3.95 11.11 14.27
C LYS A 162 -5.13 11.07 15.23
N GLY A 163 -5.88 9.98 15.21
CA GLY A 163 -7.14 9.84 15.96
C GLY A 163 -7.00 9.01 17.23
N GLU A 164 -8.08 8.33 17.57
CA GLU A 164 -8.24 7.52 18.77
C GLU A 164 -7.19 6.40 18.88
N TYR A 165 -6.67 5.91 17.75
CA TYR A 165 -5.71 4.80 17.69
C TYR A 165 -4.25 5.25 17.60
N ALA A 166 -3.95 6.54 17.75
CA ALA A 166 -2.60 7.12 17.62
C ALA A 166 -1.55 6.41 18.50
N ASP A 167 -1.89 6.12 19.76
CA ASP A 167 -0.98 5.42 20.69
C ASP A 167 -0.71 3.98 20.24
N MET A 168 -1.72 3.28 19.72
CA MET A 168 -1.57 1.92 19.19
C MET A 168 -0.70 1.94 17.93
N VAL A 169 -0.94 2.88 17.03
CA VAL A 169 -0.12 3.07 15.84
C VAL A 169 1.33 3.33 16.23
N HIS A 170 1.58 4.29 17.12
CA HIS A 170 2.93 4.61 17.59
C HIS A 170 3.65 3.39 18.20
N LYS A 171 2.91 2.58 18.97
CA LYS A 171 3.46 1.38 19.61
C LYS A 171 3.87 0.29 18.63
N TYR A 172 3.10 0.09 17.54
CA TYR A 172 3.26 -1.08 16.67
C TYR A 172 3.75 -0.75 15.26
N PHE A 173 3.81 0.53 14.88
CA PHE A 173 4.22 0.95 13.55
C PHE A 173 5.61 0.40 13.20
N MET A 174 5.70 -0.39 12.13
CA MET A 174 6.92 -1.02 11.64
C MET A 174 7.77 -1.73 12.73
N LYS A 175 7.12 -2.43 13.67
CA LYS A 175 7.81 -3.23 14.70
C LYS A 175 8.06 -4.67 14.28
N LEU A 176 7.24 -5.22 13.36
CA LEU A 176 7.41 -6.58 12.84
C LEU A 176 8.38 -6.60 11.67
N VAL A 177 8.19 -5.70 10.71
CA VAL A 177 9.15 -5.44 9.62
C VAL A 177 9.71 -4.06 9.86
N THR A 178 10.95 -3.98 10.32
CA THR A 178 11.59 -2.73 10.70
C THR A 178 12.33 -2.09 9.52
N PRO A 179 12.63 -0.78 9.55
CA PRO A 179 13.49 -0.17 8.52
C PRO A 179 14.87 -0.83 8.39
N HIS A 180 15.32 -1.55 9.42
CA HIS A 180 16.61 -2.23 9.43
C HIS A 180 16.60 -3.62 8.78
N ASP A 181 15.44 -4.17 8.41
CA ASP A 181 15.36 -5.51 7.84
C ASP A 181 15.94 -5.56 6.42
N HIS A 182 15.68 -4.56 5.59
CA HIS A 182 16.29 -4.40 4.26
C HIS A 182 16.02 -3.01 3.67
N LYS A 183 16.77 -2.65 2.63
CA LYS A 183 16.72 -1.33 1.99
C LYS A 183 15.30 -0.87 1.61
N PHE A 184 14.46 -1.77 1.08
CA PHE A 184 13.08 -1.40 0.69
C PHE A 184 12.13 -1.27 1.88
N ALA A 185 12.40 -1.91 3.02
CA ALA A 185 11.67 -1.64 4.26
C ALA A 185 12.01 -0.24 4.78
N ALA A 186 13.27 0.19 4.69
CA ALA A 186 13.69 1.54 5.01
C ALA A 186 13.04 2.57 4.07
N LEU A 187 13.03 2.32 2.75
CA LEU A 187 12.33 3.14 1.76
C LEU A 187 10.85 3.29 2.12
N HIS A 188 10.17 2.17 2.42
CA HIS A 188 8.78 2.19 2.84
C HIS A 188 8.57 3.07 4.08
N GLY A 189 9.41 2.92 5.12
CA GLY A 189 9.35 3.76 6.32
C GLY A 189 9.49 5.26 6.04
N ALA A 190 10.33 5.63 5.06
CA ALA A 190 10.55 7.03 4.69
C ALA A 190 9.37 7.67 3.94
N VAL A 191 8.71 6.92 3.04
CA VAL A 191 7.77 7.50 2.06
C VAL A 191 6.37 6.88 2.06
N TRP A 192 6.01 6.05 3.03
CA TRP A 192 4.69 5.44 3.06
C TRP A 192 3.56 6.49 3.02
N SER A 193 2.48 6.14 2.35
CA SER A 193 1.24 6.94 2.27
C SER A 193 0.06 6.05 1.93
N GLY A 194 -1.11 6.35 2.49
CA GLY A 194 -2.29 5.51 2.33
C GLY A 194 -2.20 4.20 3.10
N GLY A 195 -3.04 3.27 2.71
CA GLY A 195 -3.22 1.99 3.40
C GLY A 195 -4.34 2.02 4.43
N SER A 196 -4.58 0.87 5.04
CA SER A 196 -5.68 0.65 5.97
C SER A 196 -5.18 0.26 7.35
N PHE A 197 -5.87 0.69 8.39
CA PHE A 197 -5.68 0.23 9.76
C PHE A 197 -6.80 -0.73 10.14
N VAL A 198 -6.45 -1.95 10.54
CA VAL A 198 -7.42 -2.97 10.96
C VAL A 198 -7.11 -3.38 12.39
N TYR A 199 -8.11 -3.27 13.26
CA TYR A 199 -8.04 -3.76 14.62
C TYR A 199 -9.26 -4.62 14.95
N VAL A 200 -9.03 -5.84 15.42
CA VAL A 200 -10.05 -6.76 15.88
C VAL A 200 -9.87 -6.99 17.38
N PRO A 201 -10.85 -6.60 18.23
CA PRO A 201 -10.73 -6.77 19.67
C PRO A 201 -10.61 -8.23 20.08
N LYS A 202 -10.04 -8.44 21.28
CA LYS A 202 -9.94 -9.79 21.87
C LYS A 202 -11.32 -10.44 22.01
N GLY A 203 -11.44 -11.68 21.51
CA GLY A 203 -12.69 -12.46 21.60
C GLY A 203 -13.66 -12.20 20.44
N VAL A 204 -13.38 -11.26 19.55
CA VAL A 204 -14.21 -10.98 18.38
C VAL A 204 -13.75 -11.83 17.19
N HIS A 205 -14.71 -12.45 16.50
CA HIS A 205 -14.48 -13.23 15.29
C HIS A 205 -15.22 -12.59 14.10
N VAL A 206 -14.46 -12.12 13.12
CA VAL A 206 -15.01 -11.54 11.89
C VAL A 206 -15.16 -12.65 10.85
N SER A 207 -16.41 -13.08 10.61
CA SER A 207 -16.73 -14.18 9.70
C SER A 207 -16.79 -13.76 8.22
N ILE A 208 -16.94 -12.48 7.95
CA ILE A 208 -17.03 -11.92 6.60
C ILE A 208 -15.71 -11.21 6.30
N PRO A 209 -15.07 -11.43 5.14
CA PRO A 209 -13.77 -10.83 4.83
C PRO A 209 -13.84 -9.30 4.69
N LEU A 210 -12.76 -8.63 5.10
CA LEU A 210 -12.43 -7.25 4.77
C LEU A 210 -11.55 -7.26 3.52
N GLN A 211 -11.69 -6.26 2.66
CA GLN A 211 -10.92 -6.19 1.42
C GLN A 211 -10.46 -4.77 1.11
N SER A 212 -9.21 -4.63 0.72
CA SER A 212 -8.63 -3.39 0.21
C SER A 212 -8.17 -3.57 -1.23
N TYR A 213 -8.45 -2.60 -2.06
CA TYR A 213 -8.04 -2.53 -3.45
C TYR A 213 -7.05 -1.39 -3.64
N PHE A 214 -5.98 -1.63 -4.37
CA PHE A 214 -4.93 -0.66 -4.63
C PHE A 214 -4.73 -0.49 -6.13
N ARG A 215 -4.85 0.74 -6.61
CA ARG A 215 -4.63 1.11 -8.01
C ARG A 215 -3.57 2.20 -8.10
N LEU A 216 -2.46 1.91 -8.78
CA LEU A 216 -1.49 2.91 -9.19
C LEU A 216 -1.78 3.30 -10.65
N ASN A 217 -2.21 4.53 -10.88
CA ASN A 217 -2.48 5.07 -12.20
C ASN A 217 -1.42 6.07 -12.66
N ALA A 218 -0.89 6.87 -11.75
CA ALA A 218 0.07 7.93 -12.04
C ALA A 218 1.39 7.37 -12.64
N LYS A 219 1.75 7.86 -13.82
CA LYS A 219 3.00 7.46 -14.50
C LYS A 219 4.21 8.02 -13.74
N GLY A 220 5.27 7.22 -13.61
CA GLY A 220 6.50 7.63 -12.92
C GLY A 220 6.30 7.89 -11.42
N ALA A 221 5.27 7.30 -10.81
CA ALA A 221 5.03 7.36 -9.38
C ALA A 221 5.22 5.98 -8.73
N GLY A 222 5.53 5.98 -7.44
CA GLY A 222 5.50 4.81 -6.57
C GLY A 222 4.25 4.82 -5.69
N GLN A 223 3.80 3.62 -5.28
CA GLN A 223 2.74 3.43 -4.30
C GLN A 223 3.31 2.70 -3.09
N PHE A 224 3.20 3.31 -1.90
CA PHE A 224 3.86 2.87 -0.67
C PHE A 224 2.84 2.80 0.47
N GLU A 225 1.82 1.99 0.30
CA GLU A 225 0.74 1.85 1.27
C GLU A 225 1.19 1.07 2.52
N HIS A 226 0.67 1.43 3.70
CA HIS A 226 0.94 0.75 4.96
C HIS A 226 -0.34 0.23 5.59
N THR A 227 -0.48 -1.10 5.69
CA THR A 227 -1.69 -1.75 6.19
C THR A 227 -1.38 -2.64 7.40
N PRO A 228 -1.36 -2.10 8.63
CA PRO A 228 -1.25 -2.88 9.84
C PRO A 228 -2.57 -3.57 10.19
N VAL A 229 -2.49 -4.85 10.50
CA VAL A 229 -3.62 -5.65 10.97
C VAL A 229 -3.31 -6.18 12.37
N SER A 230 -4.12 -5.80 13.36
CA SER A 230 -3.97 -6.24 14.74
C SER A 230 -5.16 -7.08 15.17
N TYR A 231 -4.91 -8.33 15.56
CA TYR A 231 -5.90 -9.24 16.10
C TYR A 231 -5.26 -10.28 17.03
N THR A 232 -6.07 -10.89 17.90
CA THR A 232 -5.56 -11.74 19.00
C THR A 232 -5.90 -13.22 18.86
N HIS A 233 -6.44 -13.65 17.71
CA HIS A 233 -6.80 -15.02 17.41
C HIS A 233 -5.90 -15.62 16.33
N LEU A 234 -6.20 -16.86 15.94
CA LEU A 234 -5.49 -17.56 14.87
C LEU A 234 -5.40 -16.69 13.60
N ARG A 235 -4.21 -16.45 13.14
CA ARG A 235 -3.92 -15.76 11.88
C ARG A 235 -4.04 -16.75 10.73
N ALA A 236 -4.27 -16.26 9.53
CA ALA A 236 -4.54 -17.10 8.36
C ALA A 236 -3.44 -18.14 8.05
N HIS A 237 -2.19 -17.89 8.47
CA HIS A 237 -1.03 -18.74 8.18
C HIS A 237 -0.08 -18.85 9.39
N GLU A 238 -0.63 -19.11 10.58
CA GLU A 238 0.18 -19.31 11.77
C GLU A 238 1.02 -20.57 11.65
N THR A 239 2.31 -20.44 11.96
CA THR A 239 3.19 -21.57 12.24
C THR A 239 3.49 -21.64 13.73
N LYS A 240 3.90 -22.81 14.23
CA LYS A 240 4.32 -22.95 15.64
C LYS A 240 5.43 -21.98 16.06
N ALA A 241 6.18 -21.44 15.13
CA ALA A 241 7.23 -20.46 15.40
C ALA A 241 6.68 -19.05 15.73
N ASN A 242 5.40 -18.79 15.44
CA ASN A 242 4.75 -17.50 15.63
C ASN A 242 3.76 -17.50 16.80
N LEU A 243 3.66 -18.62 17.52
CA LEU A 243 2.90 -18.80 18.75
C LEU A 243 3.87 -18.69 19.95
#